data_d700c87f137ff81c1438d2f3d18fdb1c
#
_entry.id   d700c87f137ff81c1438d2f3d18fdb1c
#
_cell.length_a   1.000
_cell.length_b   1.000
_cell.length_c   1.000
_cell.angle_alpha   90.00
_cell.angle_beta   90.00
_cell.angle_gamma   90.00
#
_symmetry.space_group_name_H-M   'P 1'
#
loop_
_entity.id
_entity.type
_entity.pdbx_description
1 polymer ?
#
loop_
_entity_poly.entity_id
_entity_poly.type
_entity_poly.pdbx_seq_one_letter_code
_entity_poly.pdbx_strand_id
1 'polypeptide(L)'
;LSLVGSEMCIRDSYNGKEIWLTNIFNERFRANQQFVTQYMTPAFVEQFTQRIANVVSRQFNKRNPELEAETSELRVTILHESVAKSGRSISIRKTPPLIRLTAESAIAEKFCSEELLAVLINCVKTKMNITFCGMPGIGKTECVKFFSQFIPANERVITIEDTLEIRYAETNPGKDCIEMKVSEDVFGYSEAIKSCLRLNPKWIMLSEARSKEVKYLLQSWSTGVRGMTTLHTDDVRNIPDRILNMLESRVDAERMENDIYQALDVGILIRKRRNEDGVVYRYIDQVLSLIH
;
A
#
# COMPACT_ATOMS: atom_id res chain seq x y z
N LEU A 1 22.84 -4.41 14.91
CA LEU A 1 23.09 -4.25 13.48
C LEU A 1 21.95 -3.46 12.87
N SER A 2 22.11 -2.14 12.81
CA SER A 2 21.29 -1.31 11.95
C SER A 2 21.79 -1.51 10.51
N LEU A 3 21.38 -2.60 9.84
CA LEU A 3 21.47 -2.72 8.38
C LEU A 3 20.61 -1.63 7.70
N VAL A 4 19.79 -1.01 8.48
CA VAL A 4 18.86 0.07 8.14
C VAL A 4 19.46 1.38 8.65
N GLY A 5 20.63 1.72 8.14
CA GLY A 5 21.49 2.79 8.68
C GLY A 5 21.11 4.21 8.33
N SER A 6 19.97 4.48 7.73
CA SER A 6 19.46 5.84 7.64
C SER A 6 17.93 5.81 7.75
N GLU A 7 17.37 6.79 8.45
CA GLU A 7 15.92 7.04 8.48
C GLU A 7 15.31 7.18 7.07
N MET A 8 16.16 7.42 6.07
CA MET A 8 15.77 7.59 4.68
C MET A 8 15.62 6.29 3.88
N CYS A 9 16.09 5.12 4.36
CA CYS A 9 15.92 3.86 3.63
C CYS A 9 14.55 3.24 3.95
N ILE A 10 13.79 2.91 2.89
CA ILE A 10 12.45 2.31 2.99
C ILE A 10 12.43 0.85 2.55
N ARG A 11 13.43 0.42 1.79
CA ARG A 11 13.56 -0.96 1.35
C ARG A 11 15.02 -1.32 1.17
N ASP A 12 15.42 -2.40 1.83
CA ASP A 12 16.74 -2.98 1.71
C ASP A 12 16.61 -4.39 1.14
N SER A 13 17.55 -4.79 0.30
CA SER A 13 17.55 -6.13 -0.28
C SER A 13 18.95 -6.70 -0.37
N TYR A 14 19.09 -7.95 0.05
CA TYR A 14 20.27 -8.78 -0.18
C TYR A 14 19.92 -9.83 -1.24
N ASN A 15 20.68 -9.90 -2.33
CA ASN A 15 20.40 -10.78 -3.46
C ASN A 15 21.21 -12.08 -3.44
N GLY A 16 21.85 -12.41 -2.32
CA GLY A 16 22.78 -13.51 -2.17
C GLY A 16 24.26 -13.12 -2.36
N LYS A 17 24.55 -11.91 -2.82
CA LYS A 17 25.90 -11.40 -3.07
C LYS A 17 26.08 -9.94 -2.69
N GLU A 18 25.07 -9.13 -2.86
CA GLU A 18 25.10 -7.68 -2.74
C GLU A 18 23.93 -7.19 -1.93
N ILE A 19 24.12 -6.07 -1.22
CA ILE A 19 23.04 -5.34 -0.57
C ILE A 19 22.71 -4.11 -1.41
N TRP A 20 21.43 -3.96 -1.70
CA TRP A 20 20.86 -2.81 -2.37
C TRP A 20 19.89 -2.10 -1.41
N LEU A 21 20.07 -0.80 -1.28
CA LEU A 21 19.27 0.08 -0.43
C LEU A 21 18.38 0.94 -1.32
N THR A 22 17.17 1.21 -0.85
CA THR A 22 16.24 2.10 -1.56
C THR A 22 15.76 3.16 -0.58
N ASN A 23 15.97 4.43 -0.93
CA ASN A 23 15.57 5.57 -0.09
C ASN A 23 14.10 5.97 -0.28
N ILE A 24 13.64 6.96 0.50
CA ILE A 24 12.27 7.51 0.45
C ILE A 24 11.90 8.11 -0.92
N PHE A 25 12.90 8.50 -1.73
CA PHE A 25 12.71 9.01 -3.09
C PHE A 25 12.61 7.89 -4.12
N ASN A 26 12.66 6.62 -3.66
CA ASN A 26 12.70 5.42 -4.49
C ASN A 26 13.96 5.34 -5.37
N GLU A 27 15.05 5.94 -4.92
CA GLU A 27 16.36 5.82 -5.53
C GLU A 27 17.09 4.62 -4.95
N ARG A 28 17.74 3.87 -5.82
CA ARG A 28 18.38 2.62 -5.46
C ARG A 28 19.89 2.75 -5.59
N PHE A 29 20.60 2.35 -4.56
CA PHE A 29 22.06 2.37 -4.52
C PHE A 29 22.63 1.10 -3.89
N ARG A 30 23.85 0.76 -4.24
CA ARG A 30 24.55 -0.43 -3.77
C ARG A 30 25.32 -0.12 -2.50
N ALA A 31 25.24 -0.99 -1.51
CA ALA A 31 26.06 -0.88 -0.31
C ALA A 31 27.53 -1.22 -0.60
N ASN A 32 28.43 -0.76 0.29
CA ASN A 32 29.86 -1.03 0.17
C ASN A 32 30.12 -2.54 0.18
N GLN A 33 30.81 -3.04 -0.85
CA GLN A 33 31.06 -4.46 -1.03
C GLN A 33 31.98 -5.06 0.05
N GLN A 34 32.90 -4.29 0.61
CA GLN A 34 33.74 -4.76 1.72
C GLN A 34 32.89 -5.04 2.96
N PHE A 35 31.94 -4.16 3.27
CA PHE A 35 30.97 -4.36 4.33
C PHE A 35 30.14 -5.62 4.10
N VAL A 36 29.60 -5.79 2.88
CA VAL A 36 28.80 -6.97 2.54
C VAL A 36 29.60 -8.26 2.73
N THR A 37 30.83 -8.31 2.22
CA THR A 37 31.70 -9.48 2.34
C THR A 37 32.05 -9.80 3.80
N GLN A 38 32.27 -8.76 4.61
CA GLN A 38 32.64 -8.93 6.01
C GLN A 38 31.49 -9.44 6.88
N TYR A 39 30.26 -8.95 6.68
CA TYR A 39 29.14 -9.20 7.58
C TYR A 39 28.09 -10.17 7.03
N MET A 40 27.91 -10.24 5.71
CA MET A 40 26.92 -11.14 5.10
C MET A 40 27.53 -12.51 4.78
N THR A 41 28.16 -13.13 5.78
CA THR A 41 28.69 -14.49 5.63
C THR A 41 27.55 -15.51 5.44
N PRO A 42 27.78 -16.63 4.75
CA PRO A 42 26.77 -17.68 4.60
C PRO A 42 26.19 -18.13 5.94
N ALA A 43 27.05 -18.29 6.97
CA ALA A 43 26.63 -18.68 8.30
C ALA A 43 25.72 -17.62 8.95
N PHE A 44 26.06 -16.33 8.82
CA PHE A 44 25.19 -15.26 9.33
C PHE A 44 23.83 -15.24 8.63
N VAL A 45 23.82 -15.33 7.29
CA VAL A 45 22.57 -15.32 6.51
C VAL A 45 21.69 -16.52 6.89
N GLU A 46 22.27 -17.69 7.07
CA GLU A 46 21.54 -18.89 7.50
C GLU A 46 20.96 -18.73 8.90
N GLN A 47 21.76 -18.31 9.87
CA GLN A 47 21.30 -18.09 11.25
C GLN A 47 20.24 -17.01 11.33
N PHE A 48 20.42 -15.90 10.60
CA PHE A 48 19.46 -14.80 10.57
C PHE A 48 18.10 -15.28 10.05
N THR A 49 18.09 -15.95 8.90
CA THR A 49 16.86 -16.43 8.28
C THR A 49 16.15 -17.50 9.11
N GLN A 50 16.93 -18.40 9.76
CA GLN A 50 16.36 -19.39 10.66
C GLN A 50 15.77 -18.77 11.94
N ARG A 51 16.40 -17.72 12.49
CA ARG A 51 15.82 -16.97 13.62
C ARG A 51 14.49 -16.33 13.23
N ILE A 52 14.40 -15.70 12.06
CA ILE A 52 13.13 -15.14 11.59
C ILE A 52 12.07 -16.24 11.47
N ALA A 53 12.41 -17.39 10.86
CA ALA A 53 11.49 -18.52 10.73
C ALA A 53 10.96 -19.00 12.09
N ASN A 54 11.82 -19.10 13.09
CA ASN A 54 11.44 -19.50 14.44
C ASN A 54 10.53 -18.46 15.11
N VAL A 55 10.80 -17.16 14.95
CA VAL A 55 9.96 -16.09 15.52
C VAL A 55 8.55 -16.13 14.97
N VAL A 56 8.38 -16.40 13.67
CA VAL A 56 7.06 -16.49 13.04
C VAL A 56 6.48 -17.91 13.05
N SER A 57 7.16 -18.87 13.71
CA SER A 57 6.74 -20.28 13.82
C SER A 57 6.46 -20.93 12.46
N ARG A 58 7.26 -20.59 11.44
CA ARG A 58 7.15 -21.15 10.09
C ARG A 58 8.37 -22.00 9.73
N GLN A 59 8.16 -23.07 8.97
CA GLN A 59 9.24 -23.84 8.42
C GLN A 59 9.84 -23.12 7.22
N PHE A 60 11.18 -23.00 7.20
CA PHE A 60 11.93 -22.43 6.08
C PHE A 60 13.03 -23.40 5.64
N ASN A 61 12.83 -24.02 4.49
CA ASN A 61 13.71 -25.04 3.93
C ASN A 61 13.42 -25.23 2.42
N LYS A 62 14.06 -26.23 1.78
CA LYS A 62 13.86 -26.52 0.34
C LYS A 62 12.41 -26.85 -0.04
N ARG A 63 11.60 -27.37 0.88
CA ARG A 63 10.17 -27.68 0.63
C ARG A 63 9.29 -26.46 0.82
N ASN A 64 9.69 -25.59 1.75
CA ASN A 64 9.04 -24.31 2.04
C ASN A 64 10.06 -23.20 1.78
N PRO A 65 10.31 -22.85 0.49
CA PRO A 65 11.43 -22.01 0.10
C PRO A 65 11.18 -20.51 0.25
N GLU A 66 9.98 -20.11 0.63
CA GLU A 66 9.58 -18.72 0.88
C GLU A 66 9.21 -18.54 2.33
N LEU A 67 9.68 -17.43 2.91
CA LEU A 67 9.36 -17.03 4.28
C LEU A 67 8.96 -15.56 4.27
N GLU A 68 7.76 -15.29 4.73
CA GLU A 68 7.31 -13.93 5.04
C GLU A 68 7.18 -13.75 6.54
N ALA A 69 7.71 -12.65 7.02
CA ALA A 69 7.63 -12.24 8.41
C ALA A 69 7.31 -10.75 8.48
N GLU A 70 6.54 -10.36 9.47
CA GLU A 70 6.10 -8.99 9.66
C GLU A 70 6.17 -8.62 11.14
N THR A 71 6.66 -7.41 11.40
CA THR A 71 6.63 -6.77 12.72
C THR A 71 5.79 -5.49 12.62
N SER A 72 5.69 -4.73 13.71
CA SER A 72 5.02 -3.43 13.71
C SER A 72 5.59 -2.45 12.67
N GLU A 73 6.84 -2.57 12.27
CA GLU A 73 7.52 -1.59 11.40
C GLU A 73 8.18 -2.18 10.16
N LEU A 74 8.37 -3.50 10.14
CA LEU A 74 9.13 -4.17 9.09
C LEU A 74 8.34 -5.31 8.46
N ARG A 75 8.44 -5.43 7.15
CA ARG A 75 8.09 -6.64 6.41
C ARG A 75 9.38 -7.24 5.85
N VAL A 76 9.56 -8.53 6.09
CA VAL A 76 10.73 -9.29 5.64
C VAL A 76 10.24 -10.42 4.74
N THR A 77 10.76 -10.49 3.52
CA THR A 77 10.53 -11.60 2.59
C THR A 77 11.88 -12.26 2.31
N ILE A 78 11.95 -13.58 2.49
CA ILE A 78 13.16 -14.37 2.31
C ILE A 78 12.91 -15.48 1.32
N LEU A 79 13.82 -15.66 0.37
CA LEU A 79 13.81 -16.78 -0.55
C LEU A 79 15.01 -17.67 -0.32
N HIS A 80 14.73 -18.98 -0.22
CA HIS A 80 15.75 -20.00 -0.04
C HIS A 80 16.59 -20.17 -1.31
N GLU A 81 17.87 -20.54 -1.18
CA GLU A 81 18.80 -20.75 -2.29
C GLU A 81 18.41 -21.89 -3.23
N SER A 82 17.46 -22.73 -2.84
CA SER A 82 16.89 -23.73 -3.75
C SER A 82 16.10 -23.11 -4.91
N VAL A 83 15.55 -21.93 -4.73
CA VAL A 83 14.80 -21.15 -5.75
C VAL A 83 15.55 -19.87 -6.16
N ALA A 84 16.17 -19.18 -5.23
CA ALA A 84 17.03 -18.00 -5.52
C ALA A 84 18.45 -18.44 -5.86
N LYS A 85 18.71 -18.69 -7.13
CA LYS A 85 19.99 -19.31 -7.59
C LYS A 85 21.24 -18.46 -7.37
N SER A 86 21.12 -17.18 -7.15
CA SER A 86 22.24 -16.28 -6.78
C SER A 86 22.69 -16.45 -5.33
N GLY A 87 21.93 -17.17 -4.52
CA GLY A 87 22.07 -17.32 -3.08
C GLY A 87 20.77 -16.94 -2.36
N ARG A 88 20.68 -17.23 -1.06
CA ARG A 88 19.54 -16.88 -0.22
C ARG A 88 19.27 -15.38 -0.31
N SER A 89 18.05 -14.99 -0.69
CA SER A 89 17.68 -13.60 -0.90
C SER A 89 16.85 -13.09 0.28
N ILE A 90 17.08 -11.86 0.70
CA ILE A 90 16.38 -11.20 1.80
C ILE A 90 15.92 -9.83 1.32
N SER A 91 14.65 -9.53 1.47
CA SER A 91 14.09 -8.19 1.24
C SER A 91 13.46 -7.69 2.54
N ILE A 92 13.84 -6.50 2.98
CA ILE A 92 13.31 -5.84 4.17
C ILE A 92 12.65 -4.53 3.74
N ARG A 93 11.39 -4.36 4.08
CA ARG A 93 10.64 -3.12 3.82
C ARG A 93 10.22 -2.50 5.14
N LYS A 94 10.46 -1.20 5.30
CA LYS A 94 9.94 -0.41 6.42
C LYS A 94 8.51 0.04 6.11
N THR A 95 7.62 -0.18 7.06
CA THR A 95 6.23 0.28 7.04
C THR A 95 5.88 1.00 8.34
N PRO A 96 6.59 2.10 8.69
CA PRO A 96 6.35 2.78 9.94
C PRO A 96 4.95 3.42 9.97
N PRO A 97 4.32 3.53 11.15
CA PRO A 97 3.02 4.18 11.33
C PRO A 97 3.18 5.72 11.28
N LEU A 98 3.75 6.23 10.21
CA LEU A 98 4.00 7.65 10.01
C LEU A 98 3.23 8.14 8.78
N ILE A 99 2.70 9.36 8.89
CA ILE A 99 2.17 10.12 7.76
C ILE A 99 3.25 11.10 7.35
N ARG A 100 3.81 10.92 6.15
CA ARG A 100 4.88 11.77 5.63
C ARG A 100 4.34 12.99 4.89
N LEU A 101 3.17 12.83 4.26
CA LEU A 101 2.50 13.92 3.58
C LEU A 101 1.77 14.78 4.61
N THR A 102 2.05 16.08 4.63
CA THR A 102 1.31 17.07 5.41
C THR A 102 0.74 18.13 4.47
N ALA A 103 -0.18 18.96 4.94
CA ALA A 103 -0.71 20.06 4.13
C ALA A 103 0.40 21.03 3.70
N GLU A 104 1.31 21.34 4.63
CA GLU A 104 2.45 22.23 4.40
C GLU A 104 3.42 21.62 3.38
N SER A 105 3.79 20.33 3.52
CA SER A 105 4.69 19.68 2.58
C SER A 105 4.05 19.50 1.20
N ALA A 106 2.74 19.22 1.15
CA ALA A 106 2.02 19.07 -0.12
C ALA A 106 2.09 20.35 -0.98
N ILE A 107 2.00 21.51 -0.35
CA ILE A 107 2.09 22.81 -1.02
C ILE A 107 3.55 23.16 -1.31
N ALA A 108 4.43 23.06 -0.30
CA ALA A 108 5.84 23.45 -0.42
C ALA A 108 6.59 22.62 -1.48
N GLU A 109 6.34 21.32 -1.55
CA GLU A 109 6.93 20.38 -2.52
C GLU A 109 6.17 20.35 -3.87
N LYS A 110 5.15 21.21 -4.03
CA LYS A 110 4.33 21.29 -5.24
C LYS A 110 3.65 19.95 -5.60
N PHE A 111 3.25 19.19 -4.59
CA PHE A 111 2.47 17.98 -4.77
C PHE A 111 1.09 18.30 -5.37
N CYS A 112 0.47 19.39 -4.89
CA CYS A 112 -0.73 20.00 -5.48
C CYS A 112 -0.81 21.48 -5.11
N SER A 113 -1.74 22.23 -5.70
CA SER A 113 -2.03 23.60 -5.27
C SER A 113 -2.87 23.60 -3.98
N GLU A 114 -2.88 24.74 -3.28
CA GLU A 114 -3.67 24.90 -2.05
C GLU A 114 -5.17 24.74 -2.32
N GLU A 115 -5.66 25.27 -3.44
CA GLU A 115 -7.07 25.16 -3.84
C GLU A 115 -7.44 23.69 -4.11
N LEU A 116 -6.58 22.96 -4.83
CA LEU A 116 -6.82 21.54 -5.10
C LEU A 116 -6.80 20.72 -3.81
N LEU A 117 -5.86 21.00 -2.90
CA LEU A 117 -5.80 20.36 -1.60
C LEU A 117 -7.08 20.58 -0.81
N ALA A 118 -7.58 21.82 -0.76
CA ALA A 118 -8.83 22.16 -0.08
C ALA A 118 -10.04 21.42 -0.69
N VAL A 119 -10.11 21.33 -2.03
CA VAL A 119 -11.16 20.56 -2.73
C VAL A 119 -11.10 19.09 -2.34
N LEU A 120 -9.92 18.45 -2.38
CA LEU A 120 -9.77 17.04 -2.06
C LEU A 120 -10.08 16.72 -0.59
N ILE A 121 -9.69 17.59 0.34
CA ILE A 121 -10.09 17.49 1.75
C ILE A 121 -11.62 17.58 1.89
N ASN A 122 -12.26 18.49 1.15
CA ASN A 122 -13.72 18.60 1.14
C ASN A 122 -14.40 17.36 0.54
N CYS A 123 -13.82 16.69 -0.47
CA CYS A 123 -14.30 15.42 -0.97
C CYS A 123 -14.39 14.36 0.15
N VAL A 124 -13.39 14.28 1.03
CA VAL A 124 -13.43 13.39 2.20
C VAL A 124 -14.55 13.81 3.16
N LYS A 125 -14.65 15.09 3.52
CA LYS A 125 -15.65 15.62 4.46
C LYS A 125 -17.09 15.45 3.93
N THR A 126 -17.27 15.49 2.61
CA THR A 126 -18.56 15.25 1.94
C THR A 126 -18.79 13.78 1.60
N LYS A 127 -17.91 12.89 2.08
CA LYS A 127 -18.07 11.43 1.99
C LYS A 127 -18.05 10.90 0.55
N MET A 128 -17.12 11.37 -0.24
CA MET A 128 -16.85 10.85 -1.57
C MET A 128 -15.97 9.61 -1.51
N ASN A 129 -16.22 8.64 -2.37
CA ASN A 129 -15.35 7.51 -2.60
C ASN A 129 -14.16 7.93 -3.45
N ILE A 130 -12.94 7.70 -2.97
CA ILE A 130 -11.72 8.20 -3.60
C ILE A 130 -10.81 7.04 -4.01
N THR A 131 -10.37 7.05 -5.26
CA THR A 131 -9.40 6.08 -5.79
C THR A 131 -8.10 6.77 -6.16
N PHE A 132 -7.01 6.41 -5.46
CA PHE A 132 -5.67 6.91 -5.77
C PHE A 132 -4.97 5.98 -6.76
N CYS A 133 -4.49 6.54 -7.86
CA CYS A 133 -3.88 5.82 -8.96
C CYS A 133 -2.42 6.18 -9.16
N GLY A 134 -1.68 5.33 -9.83
CA GLY A 134 -0.30 5.55 -10.24
C GLY A 134 0.56 4.30 -10.12
N MET A 135 1.81 4.44 -10.52
CA MET A 135 2.79 3.35 -10.54
C MET A 135 3.15 2.84 -9.14
N PRO A 136 3.70 1.61 -9.01
CA PRO A 136 4.20 1.12 -7.74
C PRO A 136 5.21 2.08 -7.09
N GLY A 137 5.10 2.26 -5.77
CA GLY A 137 6.03 3.11 -4.99
C GLY A 137 5.87 4.62 -5.20
N ILE A 138 4.80 5.06 -5.87
CA ILE A 138 4.54 6.50 -6.11
C ILE A 138 4.00 7.22 -4.85
N GLY A 139 3.49 6.51 -3.86
CA GLY A 139 2.94 7.10 -2.63
C GLY A 139 1.42 7.08 -2.55
N LYS A 140 0.73 6.19 -3.27
CA LYS A 140 -0.74 6.06 -3.19
C LYS A 140 -1.24 5.82 -1.77
N THR A 141 -0.65 4.85 -1.06
CA THR A 141 -0.99 4.54 0.33
C THR A 141 -0.70 5.73 1.26
N GLU A 142 0.34 6.52 0.97
CA GLU A 142 0.64 7.73 1.73
C GLU A 142 -0.48 8.79 1.58
N CYS A 143 -1.06 8.89 0.38
CA CYS A 143 -2.24 9.74 0.18
C CYS A 143 -3.46 9.21 0.94
N VAL A 144 -3.70 7.88 0.95
CA VAL A 144 -4.77 7.30 1.76
C VAL A 144 -4.59 7.65 3.24
N LYS A 145 -3.37 7.50 3.79
CA LYS A 145 -3.06 7.90 5.17
C LYS A 145 -3.37 9.38 5.42
N PHE A 146 -2.87 10.25 4.55
CA PHE A 146 -3.04 11.69 4.70
C PHE A 146 -4.51 12.09 4.64
N PHE A 147 -5.23 11.69 3.61
CA PHE A 147 -6.63 12.09 3.44
C PHE A 147 -7.55 11.44 4.48
N SER A 148 -7.23 10.25 4.97
CA SER A 148 -8.01 9.58 6.00
C SER A 148 -8.03 10.30 7.35
N GLN A 149 -7.07 11.21 7.60
CA GLN A 149 -7.07 12.06 8.80
C GLN A 149 -8.29 12.99 8.87
N PHE A 150 -8.86 13.36 7.72
CA PHE A 150 -10.00 14.26 7.62
C PHE A 150 -11.36 13.57 7.81
N ILE A 151 -11.38 12.25 8.02
CA ILE A 151 -12.60 11.53 8.40
C ILE A 151 -12.98 11.92 9.82
N PRO A 152 -14.29 12.23 10.07
CA PRO A 152 -14.77 12.57 11.41
C PRO A 152 -14.48 11.48 12.45
N ALA A 153 -14.14 11.87 13.67
CA ALA A 153 -13.72 10.93 14.72
C ALA A 153 -14.81 9.95 15.17
N ASN A 154 -16.09 10.33 14.99
CA ASN A 154 -17.24 9.51 15.33
C ASN A 154 -17.67 8.56 14.20
N GLU A 155 -16.92 8.48 13.12
CA GLU A 155 -17.19 7.59 11.99
C GLU A 155 -16.26 6.40 12.03
N ARG A 156 -16.84 5.19 12.13
CA ARG A 156 -16.06 3.95 12.15
C ARG A 156 -15.40 3.70 10.83
N VAL A 157 -14.08 3.53 10.87
CA VAL A 157 -13.25 3.14 9.74
C VAL A 157 -12.84 1.68 9.86
N ILE A 158 -12.95 0.92 8.77
CA ILE A 158 -12.40 -0.43 8.69
C ILE A 158 -11.35 -0.45 7.58
N THR A 159 -10.12 -0.82 7.91
CA THR A 159 -9.08 -1.05 6.92
C THR A 159 -8.94 -2.54 6.64
N ILE A 160 -8.70 -2.90 5.38
CA ILE A 160 -8.51 -4.29 4.95
C ILE A 160 -7.23 -4.36 4.14
N GLU A 161 -6.25 -5.10 4.63
CA GLU A 161 -4.91 -5.13 4.07
C GLU A 161 -4.28 -6.52 4.19
N ASP A 162 -3.54 -6.96 3.19
CA ASP A 162 -2.66 -8.12 3.29
C ASP A 162 -1.39 -7.79 4.10
N THR A 163 -0.96 -6.55 3.98
CA THR A 163 0.14 -5.96 4.75
C THR A 163 -0.33 -4.65 5.35
N LEU A 164 -0.20 -4.49 6.65
CA LEU A 164 -0.64 -3.28 7.36
C LEU A 164 0.26 -2.08 7.00
N GLU A 165 -0.14 -1.35 5.97
CA GLU A 165 0.54 -0.13 5.50
C GLU A 165 -0.16 1.15 5.94
N ILE A 166 -1.50 1.15 5.97
CA ILE A 166 -2.31 2.33 6.31
C ILE A 166 -2.11 2.70 7.79
N ARG A 167 -2.11 1.70 8.69
CA ARG A 167 -1.89 1.93 10.13
C ARG A 167 -2.82 3.01 10.69
N TYR A 168 -4.11 2.88 10.39
CA TYR A 168 -5.09 3.92 10.69
C TYR A 168 -5.22 4.20 12.18
N ALA A 169 -5.22 3.17 13.02
CA ALA A 169 -5.32 3.30 14.48
C ALA A 169 -4.15 4.11 15.06
N GLU A 170 -2.93 3.81 14.60
CA GLU A 170 -1.72 4.45 15.11
C GLU A 170 -1.58 5.89 14.57
N THR A 171 -2.01 6.14 13.34
CA THR A 171 -1.92 7.46 12.69
C THR A 171 -3.11 8.38 13.03
N ASN A 172 -4.20 7.84 13.59
CA ASN A 172 -5.41 8.57 13.96
C ASN A 172 -5.86 8.21 15.39
N PRO A 173 -5.04 8.49 16.42
CA PRO A 173 -5.37 8.09 17.79
C PRO A 173 -6.70 8.69 18.26
N GLY A 174 -7.50 7.87 18.93
CA GLY A 174 -8.81 8.29 19.46
C GLY A 174 -9.97 8.20 18.47
N LYS A 175 -9.73 7.78 17.22
CA LYS A 175 -10.81 7.49 16.26
C LYS A 175 -11.21 6.03 16.31
N ASP A 176 -12.50 5.76 16.05
CA ASP A 176 -13.06 4.40 16.01
C ASP A 176 -12.60 3.67 14.74
N CYS A 177 -11.81 2.59 14.90
CA CYS A 177 -11.37 1.80 13.75
C CYS A 177 -11.22 0.32 14.07
N ILE A 178 -11.27 -0.49 13.00
CA ILE A 178 -10.92 -1.91 12.99
C ILE A 178 -9.94 -2.13 11.85
N GLU A 179 -8.76 -2.64 12.16
CA GLU A 179 -7.76 -2.98 11.16
C GLU A 179 -7.79 -4.49 10.91
N MET A 180 -8.18 -4.89 9.70
CA MET A 180 -8.26 -6.29 9.31
C MET A 180 -7.04 -6.66 8.47
N LYS A 181 -6.25 -7.58 9.00
CA LYS A 181 -5.20 -8.24 8.24
C LYS A 181 -5.78 -9.48 7.56
N VAL A 182 -5.64 -9.54 6.24
CA VAL A 182 -6.15 -10.66 5.43
C VAL A 182 -5.00 -11.56 4.96
N SER A 183 -5.33 -12.84 4.80
CA SER A 183 -4.46 -13.85 4.19
C SER A 183 -5.36 -14.81 3.42
N GLU A 184 -5.06 -15.07 2.16
CA GLU A 184 -5.92 -15.91 1.30
C GLU A 184 -6.17 -17.31 1.88
N ASP A 185 -5.19 -17.85 2.62
CA ASP A 185 -5.28 -19.18 3.22
C ASP A 185 -6.21 -19.27 4.44
N VAL A 186 -6.49 -18.15 5.11
CA VAL A 186 -7.22 -18.15 6.40
C VAL A 186 -8.46 -17.28 6.36
N PHE A 187 -8.35 -16.05 5.89
CA PHE A 187 -9.43 -15.07 5.86
C PHE A 187 -9.13 -14.06 4.74
N GLY A 188 -9.75 -14.26 3.57
CA GLY A 188 -9.47 -13.48 2.38
C GLY A 188 -10.20 -12.14 2.34
N TYR A 189 -9.88 -11.33 1.34
CA TYR A 189 -10.50 -10.02 1.13
C TYR A 189 -12.03 -10.08 1.01
N SER A 190 -12.55 -11.07 0.29
CA SER A 190 -13.99 -11.23 0.09
C SER A 190 -14.74 -11.49 1.40
N GLU A 191 -14.18 -12.34 2.26
CA GLU A 191 -14.71 -12.64 3.59
C GLU A 191 -14.63 -11.41 4.50
N ALA A 192 -13.49 -10.71 4.46
CA ALA A 192 -13.28 -9.49 5.25
C ALA A 192 -14.31 -8.42 4.91
N ILE A 193 -14.52 -8.11 3.61
CA ILE A 193 -15.49 -7.09 3.20
C ILE A 193 -16.93 -7.49 3.60
N LYS A 194 -17.32 -8.76 3.41
CA LYS A 194 -18.63 -9.26 3.86
C LYS A 194 -18.82 -9.14 5.39
N SER A 195 -17.76 -9.40 6.14
CA SER A 195 -17.76 -9.27 7.60
C SER A 195 -17.86 -7.82 8.04
N CYS A 196 -17.21 -6.90 7.33
CA CYS A 196 -17.26 -5.46 7.59
C CYS A 196 -18.69 -4.94 7.65
N LEU A 197 -19.57 -5.38 6.74
CA LEU A 197 -20.95 -4.89 6.66
C LEU A 197 -21.75 -5.16 7.95
N ARG A 198 -21.35 -6.15 8.76
CA ARG A 198 -21.96 -6.47 10.06
C ARG A 198 -21.41 -5.62 11.21
N LEU A 199 -20.33 -4.87 10.96
CA LEU A 199 -19.65 -4.07 11.97
C LEU A 199 -20.03 -2.59 11.93
N ASN A 200 -21.08 -2.25 11.16
CA ASN A 200 -21.58 -0.89 10.99
C ASN A 200 -20.49 0.12 10.57
N PRO A 201 -19.74 -0.14 9.50
CA PRO A 201 -18.72 0.77 9.02
C PRO A 201 -19.35 2.04 8.45
N LYS A 202 -18.66 3.16 8.58
CA LYS A 202 -18.92 4.37 7.78
C LYS A 202 -17.93 4.48 6.62
N TRP A 203 -16.73 3.92 6.82
CA TRP A 203 -15.67 3.88 5.83
C TRP A 203 -15.05 2.49 5.75
N ILE A 204 -14.83 2.00 4.53
CA ILE A 204 -14.02 0.82 4.25
C ILE A 204 -12.85 1.26 3.37
N MET A 205 -11.64 1.03 3.85
CA MET A 205 -10.42 1.29 3.11
C MET A 205 -9.77 -0.02 2.70
N LEU A 206 -9.59 -0.19 1.40
CA LEU A 206 -8.84 -1.30 0.85
C LEU A 206 -7.47 -0.76 0.43
N SER A 207 -6.39 -1.36 0.95
CA SER A 207 -5.03 -0.88 0.65
C SER A 207 -4.73 -0.87 -0.84
N GLU A 208 -5.18 -1.89 -1.57
CA GLU A 208 -5.07 -1.98 -3.02
C GLU A 208 -6.17 -2.87 -3.61
N ALA A 209 -6.83 -2.37 -4.66
CA ALA A 209 -7.74 -3.17 -5.47
C ALA A 209 -6.93 -3.92 -6.55
N ARG A 210 -6.93 -5.27 -6.50
CA ARG A 210 -6.10 -6.11 -7.37
C ARG A 210 -6.90 -7.12 -8.17
N SER A 211 -8.02 -7.62 -7.64
CA SER A 211 -8.71 -8.79 -8.14
C SER A 211 -10.22 -8.74 -7.81
N LYS A 212 -10.84 -9.89 -7.67
CA LYS A 212 -12.29 -10.06 -7.44
C LYS A 212 -12.87 -9.36 -6.21
N GLU A 213 -12.05 -9.02 -5.24
CA GLU A 213 -12.46 -8.27 -4.04
C GLU A 213 -13.06 -6.90 -4.37
N VAL A 214 -12.67 -6.31 -5.50
CA VAL A 214 -13.19 -5.03 -5.97
C VAL A 214 -14.72 -5.06 -6.14
N LYS A 215 -15.29 -6.20 -6.53
CA LYS A 215 -16.75 -6.38 -6.63
C LYS A 215 -17.45 -6.11 -5.30
N TYR A 216 -16.94 -6.68 -4.22
CA TYR A 216 -17.53 -6.50 -2.89
C TYR A 216 -17.30 -5.10 -2.35
N LEU A 217 -16.16 -4.49 -2.69
CA LEU A 217 -15.88 -3.10 -2.34
C LEU A 217 -16.90 -2.16 -3.00
N LEU A 218 -17.13 -2.29 -4.30
CA LEU A 218 -18.14 -1.50 -5.03
C LEU A 218 -19.55 -1.71 -4.47
N GLN A 219 -19.93 -2.96 -4.18
CA GLN A 219 -21.19 -3.26 -3.53
C GLN A 219 -21.32 -2.57 -2.17
N SER A 220 -20.25 -2.52 -1.38
CA SER A 220 -20.25 -1.81 -0.10
C SER A 220 -20.45 -0.32 -0.28
N TRP A 221 -19.77 0.29 -1.25
CA TRP A 221 -19.86 1.70 -1.55
C TRP A 221 -21.26 2.10 -2.07
N SER A 222 -21.89 1.26 -2.88
CA SER A 222 -23.25 1.49 -3.36
C SER A 222 -24.33 1.40 -2.28
N THR A 223 -24.04 0.78 -1.12
CA THR A 223 -24.97 0.73 0.04
C THR A 223 -24.82 1.91 1.00
N GLY A 224 -24.01 2.91 0.66
CA GLY A 224 -23.79 4.13 1.46
C GLY A 224 -22.60 4.08 2.41
N VAL A 225 -21.86 2.98 2.47
CA VAL A 225 -20.53 2.94 3.06
C VAL A 225 -19.59 3.69 2.12
N ARG A 226 -18.67 4.46 2.68
CA ARG A 226 -17.69 5.23 1.89
C ARG A 226 -16.30 4.62 1.97
N GLY A 227 -15.40 5.05 1.11
CA GLY A 227 -14.07 4.47 1.16
C GLY A 227 -13.01 5.15 0.34
N MET A 228 -11.80 4.66 0.58
CA MET A 228 -10.62 4.99 -0.19
C MET A 228 -9.93 3.69 -0.60
N THR A 229 -9.40 3.66 -1.82
CA THR A 229 -8.60 2.54 -2.29
C THR A 229 -7.48 3.01 -3.18
N THR A 230 -6.55 2.11 -3.49
CA THR A 230 -5.50 2.39 -4.47
C THR A 230 -5.60 1.44 -5.65
N LEU A 231 -5.19 1.91 -6.82
CA LEU A 231 -5.23 1.17 -8.06
C LEU A 231 -3.97 1.42 -8.90
N HIS A 232 -3.52 0.44 -9.66
CA HIS A 232 -2.45 0.60 -10.63
C HIS A 232 -3.02 0.95 -12.01
N THR A 233 -2.97 2.23 -12.36
CA THR A 233 -3.20 2.75 -13.72
C THR A 233 -2.36 4.01 -13.92
N ASP A 234 -2.15 4.38 -15.15
CA ASP A 234 -1.40 5.56 -15.61
C ASP A 234 -2.31 6.69 -16.10
N ASP A 235 -3.62 6.48 -16.08
CA ASP A 235 -4.63 7.47 -16.42
C ASP A 235 -5.91 7.23 -15.60
N VAL A 236 -6.46 8.29 -15.01
CA VAL A 236 -7.69 8.20 -14.19
C VAL A 236 -8.89 7.75 -15.00
N ARG A 237 -8.94 8.04 -16.31
CA ARG A 237 -10.01 7.64 -17.21
C ARG A 237 -10.08 6.12 -17.39
N ASN A 238 -8.98 5.43 -17.15
CA ASN A 238 -8.90 3.97 -17.25
C ASN A 238 -9.32 3.26 -15.95
N ILE A 239 -9.73 3.97 -14.89
CA ILE A 239 -10.16 3.36 -13.63
C ILE A 239 -11.33 2.39 -13.84
N PRO A 240 -12.43 2.78 -14.55
CA PRO A 240 -13.55 1.87 -14.78
C PRO A 240 -13.13 0.60 -15.54
N ASP A 241 -12.37 0.73 -16.61
CA ASP A 241 -11.89 -0.41 -17.41
C ASP A 241 -10.98 -1.34 -16.60
N ARG A 242 -10.11 -0.77 -15.75
CA ARG A 242 -9.24 -1.56 -14.87
C ARG A 242 -10.06 -2.36 -13.85
N ILE A 243 -11.10 -1.78 -13.30
CA ILE A 243 -12.01 -2.44 -12.37
C ILE A 243 -12.80 -3.53 -13.11
N LEU A 244 -13.35 -3.24 -14.28
CA LEU A 244 -14.05 -4.23 -15.11
C LEU A 244 -13.17 -5.45 -15.43
N ASN A 245 -11.90 -5.22 -15.75
CA ASN A 245 -10.95 -6.28 -16.05
C ASN A 245 -10.56 -7.14 -14.80
N MET A 246 -10.84 -6.68 -13.59
CA MET A 246 -10.67 -7.47 -12.35
C MET A 246 -11.87 -8.37 -12.06
N LEU A 247 -12.98 -8.17 -12.75
CA LEU A 247 -14.19 -8.96 -12.57
C LEU A 247 -14.11 -10.24 -13.42
N GLU A 248 -14.34 -11.39 -12.78
CA GLU A 248 -14.19 -12.71 -13.42
C GLU A 248 -15.24 -13.00 -14.49
N SER A 249 -16.38 -12.27 -14.52
CA SER A 249 -17.52 -12.54 -15.40
C SER A 249 -17.78 -11.41 -16.38
N ARG A 250 -17.66 -11.71 -17.68
CA ARG A 250 -18.06 -10.79 -18.74
C ARG A 250 -19.59 -10.54 -18.81
N VAL A 251 -20.38 -11.49 -18.35
CA VAL A 251 -21.86 -11.37 -18.30
C VAL A 251 -22.29 -10.31 -17.28
N ASP A 252 -21.53 -10.15 -16.22
CA ASP A 252 -21.76 -9.10 -15.23
C ASP A 252 -21.16 -7.74 -15.64
N ALA A 253 -20.27 -7.69 -16.65
CA ALA A 253 -19.50 -6.50 -16.98
C ALA A 253 -20.41 -5.30 -17.35
N GLU A 254 -21.37 -5.48 -18.24
CA GLU A 254 -22.30 -4.39 -18.64
C GLU A 254 -23.15 -3.91 -17.47
N ARG A 255 -23.59 -4.84 -16.61
CA ARG A 255 -24.38 -4.51 -15.43
C ARG A 255 -23.52 -3.80 -14.36
N MET A 256 -22.27 -4.18 -14.23
CA MET A 256 -21.34 -3.63 -13.26
C MET A 256 -20.70 -2.31 -13.71
N GLU A 257 -20.72 -2.00 -15.01
CA GLU A 257 -20.24 -0.70 -15.48
C GLU A 257 -21.02 0.45 -14.82
N ASN A 258 -22.32 0.37 -14.78
CA ASN A 258 -23.16 1.34 -14.08
C ASN A 258 -22.86 1.39 -12.56
N ASP A 259 -22.66 0.24 -11.93
CA ASP A 259 -22.33 0.16 -10.50
C ASP A 259 -20.97 0.82 -10.22
N ILE A 260 -20.00 0.70 -11.13
CA ILE A 260 -18.68 1.34 -11.01
C ILE A 260 -18.85 2.86 -11.03
N TYR A 261 -19.57 3.41 -12.01
CA TYR A 261 -19.78 4.85 -12.11
C TYR A 261 -20.63 5.43 -10.95
N GLN A 262 -21.51 4.63 -10.36
CA GLN A 262 -22.26 5.04 -9.18
C GLN A 262 -21.44 4.97 -7.89
N ALA A 263 -20.47 4.08 -7.83
CA ALA A 263 -19.67 3.85 -6.63
C ALA A 263 -18.39 4.69 -6.57
N LEU A 264 -17.86 5.13 -7.72
CA LEU A 264 -16.64 5.92 -7.80
C LEU A 264 -16.97 7.40 -7.96
N ASP A 265 -16.56 8.21 -6.98
CA ASP A 265 -16.79 9.65 -7.05
C ASP A 265 -15.57 10.41 -7.59
N VAL A 266 -14.36 10.06 -7.12
CA VAL A 266 -13.13 10.79 -7.48
C VAL A 266 -11.97 9.85 -7.76
N GLY A 267 -11.36 10.01 -8.92
CA GLY A 267 -10.08 9.39 -9.30
C GLY A 267 -8.93 10.41 -9.23
N ILE A 268 -7.80 10.03 -8.64
CA ILE A 268 -6.62 10.89 -8.47
C ILE A 268 -5.39 10.15 -8.97
N LEU A 269 -4.72 10.68 -9.99
CA LEU A 269 -3.47 10.13 -10.50
C LEU A 269 -2.27 10.85 -9.90
N ILE A 270 -1.36 10.08 -9.31
CA ILE A 270 -0.10 10.56 -8.77
C ILE A 270 1.02 10.18 -9.71
N ARG A 271 1.87 11.15 -10.05
CA ARG A 271 3.08 10.93 -10.83
C ARG A 271 4.33 11.43 -10.11
N LYS A 272 5.48 11.03 -10.61
CA LYS A 272 6.78 11.56 -10.22
C LYS A 272 7.49 12.16 -11.42
N ARG A 273 8.23 13.21 -11.16
CA ARG A 273 9.11 13.87 -12.12
C ARG A 273 10.47 14.11 -11.48
N ARG A 274 11.50 14.12 -12.31
CA ARG A 274 12.85 14.51 -11.89
C ARG A 274 13.12 15.90 -12.43
N ASN A 275 13.61 16.82 -11.59
CA ASN A 275 14.05 18.14 -12.03
C ASN A 275 15.45 18.08 -12.68
N GLU A 276 15.96 19.22 -13.13
CA GLU A 276 17.27 19.33 -13.77
C GLU A 276 18.42 18.95 -12.83
N ASP A 277 18.27 19.19 -11.53
CA ASP A 277 19.20 18.81 -10.46
C ASP A 277 19.14 17.30 -10.10
N GLY A 278 18.26 16.55 -10.75
CA GLY A 278 18.08 15.12 -10.50
C GLY A 278 17.17 14.78 -9.32
N VAL A 279 16.62 15.77 -8.63
CA VAL A 279 15.71 15.57 -7.48
C VAL A 279 14.35 15.07 -7.97
N VAL A 280 13.88 13.97 -7.35
CA VAL A 280 12.56 13.39 -7.65
C VAL A 280 11.50 14.04 -6.77
N TYR A 281 10.48 14.60 -7.39
CA TYR A 281 9.29 15.08 -6.71
C TYR A 281 8.03 14.38 -7.22
N ARG A 282 7.03 14.28 -6.37
CA ARG A 282 5.73 13.69 -6.67
C ARG A 282 4.69 14.79 -6.79
N TYR A 283 3.67 14.56 -7.62
CA TYR A 283 2.60 15.54 -7.80
C TYR A 283 1.31 14.85 -8.25
N ILE A 284 0.18 15.49 -7.97
CA ILE A 284 -1.11 15.11 -8.53
C ILE A 284 -1.14 15.59 -9.98
N ASP A 285 -1.24 14.65 -10.90
CA ASP A 285 -1.23 14.93 -12.35
C ASP A 285 -2.64 15.09 -12.91
N GLN A 286 -3.56 14.24 -12.45
CA GLN A 286 -4.95 14.24 -12.91
C GLN A 286 -5.89 14.07 -11.72
N VAL A 287 -7.01 14.76 -11.80
CA VAL A 287 -8.17 14.53 -10.93
C VAL A 287 -9.40 14.47 -11.83
N LEU A 288 -10.16 13.41 -11.67
CA LEU A 288 -11.40 13.19 -12.41
C LEU A 288 -12.54 12.98 -11.43
N SER A 289 -13.61 13.77 -11.57
CA SER A 289 -14.90 13.46 -10.95
C SER A 289 -15.65 12.51 -11.85
N LEU A 290 -16.12 11.41 -11.30
CA LEU A 290 -16.95 10.40 -11.98
C LEU A 290 -18.44 10.56 -11.61
N ILE A 291 -18.78 11.62 -10.89
CA ILE A 291 -20.16 11.98 -10.54
C ILE A 291 -20.85 12.48 -11.81
N HIS A 292 -21.96 11.84 -12.17
CA HIS A 292 -22.83 12.24 -13.29
C HIS A 292 -23.98 13.08 -12.81
#